data_a199cef504d53792fdea22e37f6ddd15
#
_entry.id   a199cef504d53792fdea22e37f6ddd15
#
_cell.length_a   1.000
_cell.length_b   1.000
_cell.length_c   1.000
_cell.angle_alpha   90.00
_cell.angle_beta   90.00
_cell.angle_gamma   90.00
#
_symmetry.space_group_name_H-M   'P 1'
#
loop_
_entity.id
_entity.type
_entity.pdbx_description
1 polymer ?
#
loop_
_entity_poly.entity_id
_entity_poly.type
_entity_poly.pdbx_seq_one_letter_code
_entity_poly.pdbx_strand_id
1 'polypeptide(L)'
;MVHENKTTGLFPWVLMILMSLVTFVGVLSELLPSGVLQQIMGDLDINEVEAGRMVGLYALASAIFGIPLISATMHLNRKNLLLLLLIGFAICNILSGLVHNYYLILALRFIGGISAGVMWPMIAAYGMRLVEPSHQGRAVAIIMAGNTLGISLGMPLMTSVGDQFGWRIEFIVLGLLVALIALLSLFMLPSTPGEKLTSSTSPFAMLKNKSILLIILLTLLGVCGHYGVYTYITQLVGEIGIEGGVEMALLVFGIGSLISIIIATKYIDMYLRELTVLMFALLGIAMLLFYFFKGASGISHFGFFLWGLSFGPLVTLFQAAVGNQVEKAKDVAMSVQSCMFNLSFMVTTWIAGLLLIRFGAFSLLWYAVVMAVPGMIISIFARHTLRRIG
;
A
#
# COMPACT_ATOMS: atom_id res chain seq x y z
N MET A 1 22.60 -31.98 -2.76
CA MET A 1 21.24 -32.52 -2.91
C MET A 1 20.28 -31.42 -2.47
N VAL A 2 19.74 -30.67 -3.41
CA VAL A 2 18.73 -29.65 -3.17
C VAL A 2 17.41 -30.42 -3.11
N HIS A 3 16.80 -30.48 -1.92
CA HIS A 3 15.41 -30.93 -1.81
C HIS A 3 14.52 -29.92 -2.57
N GLU A 4 14.22 -30.27 -3.83
CA GLU A 4 13.05 -29.74 -4.51
C GLU A 4 11.81 -30.22 -3.75
N ASN A 5 11.33 -29.41 -2.80
CA ASN A 5 9.98 -29.54 -2.34
C ASN A 5 9.07 -29.03 -3.47
N LYS A 6 8.80 -29.87 -4.46
CA LYS A 6 7.64 -29.72 -5.34
C LYS A 6 6.41 -29.85 -4.44
N THR A 7 5.94 -28.72 -3.92
CA THR A 7 4.61 -28.64 -3.36
C THR A 7 3.66 -29.05 -4.50
N THR A 8 2.98 -30.15 -4.28
CA THR A 8 1.85 -30.64 -5.09
C THR A 8 1.06 -29.45 -5.60
N GLY A 9 0.67 -29.43 -6.90
CA GLY A 9 0.08 -28.32 -7.67
C GLY A 9 -1.12 -27.57 -7.08
N LEU A 10 -1.25 -27.52 -5.77
CA LEU A 10 -2.22 -26.72 -5.01
C LEU A 10 -1.56 -25.38 -4.64
N PHE A 11 -2.30 -24.29 -4.91
CA PHE A 11 -1.89 -22.96 -4.54
C PHE A 11 -1.66 -22.83 -3.01
N PRO A 12 -0.51 -22.27 -2.52
CA PRO A 12 -0.16 -22.28 -1.11
C PRO A 12 -0.93 -21.20 -0.32
N TRP A 13 -2.23 -21.34 -0.19
CA TRP A 13 -3.14 -20.39 0.45
C TRP A 13 -2.70 -19.95 1.85
N VAL A 14 -2.29 -20.89 2.68
CA VAL A 14 -1.91 -20.61 4.08
C VAL A 14 -0.71 -19.68 4.14
N LEU A 15 0.29 -19.89 3.26
CA LEU A 15 1.47 -19.03 3.19
C LEU A 15 1.10 -17.63 2.70
N MET A 16 0.22 -17.52 1.69
CA MET A 16 -0.23 -16.23 1.17
C MET A 16 -1.06 -15.46 2.21
N ILE A 17 -1.91 -16.14 2.98
CA ILE A 17 -2.66 -15.53 4.08
C ILE A 17 -1.71 -15.05 5.18
N LEU A 18 -0.71 -15.84 5.56
CA LEU A 18 0.30 -15.42 6.54
C LEU A 18 1.05 -14.17 6.07
N MET A 19 1.45 -14.12 4.79
CA MET A 19 2.10 -12.94 4.20
C MET A 19 1.13 -11.75 4.10
N SER A 20 -0.16 -11.99 3.92
CA SER A 20 -1.22 -10.96 4.00
C SER A 20 -1.33 -10.38 5.41
N LEU A 21 -1.19 -11.20 6.46
CA LEU A 21 -1.13 -10.69 7.84
C LEU A 21 0.13 -9.84 8.09
N VAL A 22 1.24 -10.13 7.42
CA VAL A 22 2.44 -9.25 7.48
C VAL A 22 2.14 -7.86 6.91
N THR A 23 1.49 -7.77 5.75
CA THR A 23 1.12 -6.48 5.16
C THR A 23 0.04 -5.75 5.96
N PHE A 24 -0.88 -6.50 6.58
CA PHE A 24 -1.87 -5.99 7.53
C PHE A 24 -1.20 -5.27 8.71
N VAL A 25 -0.29 -5.93 9.43
CA VAL A 25 0.41 -5.29 10.56
C VAL A 25 1.41 -4.24 10.11
N GLY A 26 1.95 -4.36 8.90
CA GLY A 26 2.84 -3.37 8.31
C GLY A 26 2.16 -2.01 8.14
N VAL A 27 0.96 -1.98 7.55
CA VAL A 27 0.20 -0.74 7.37
C VAL A 27 -0.32 -0.20 8.70
N LEU A 28 -0.71 -1.06 9.63
CA LEU A 28 -1.07 -0.61 10.98
C LEU A 28 0.12 0.05 11.67
N SER A 29 1.31 -0.55 11.62
CA SER A 29 2.53 0.07 12.19
C SER A 29 2.83 1.45 11.59
N GLU A 30 2.53 1.66 10.31
CA GLU A 30 2.71 2.94 9.63
C GLU A 30 1.72 4.00 10.12
N LEU A 31 0.42 3.67 10.14
CA LEU A 31 -0.67 4.60 10.34
C LEU A 31 -1.15 4.74 11.79
N LEU A 32 -0.70 3.87 12.70
CA LEU A 32 -1.19 3.79 14.08
C LEU A 32 -1.29 5.15 14.79
N PRO A 33 -0.27 6.03 14.73
CA PRO A 33 -0.37 7.33 15.42
C PRO A 33 -1.53 8.19 14.94
N SER A 34 -1.97 8.00 13.69
CA SER A 34 -3.04 8.84 13.10
C SER A 34 -4.40 8.58 13.76
N GLY A 35 -4.65 7.37 14.26
CA GLY A 35 -5.90 7.01 14.93
C GLY A 35 -6.05 7.61 16.33
N VAL A 36 -4.93 7.89 17.00
CA VAL A 36 -4.90 8.32 18.42
C VAL A 36 -4.10 9.61 18.64
N LEU A 37 -4.00 10.43 17.59
CA LEU A 37 -3.15 11.62 17.55
C LEU A 37 -3.41 12.58 18.71
N GLN A 38 -4.68 12.83 19.04
CA GLN A 38 -5.07 13.73 20.13
C GLN A 38 -4.62 13.22 21.51
N GLN A 39 -4.68 11.90 21.72
CA GLN A 39 -4.20 11.29 22.98
C GLN A 39 -2.67 11.42 23.10
N ILE A 40 -1.94 11.19 22.00
CA ILE A 40 -0.49 11.34 21.96
C ILE A 40 -0.09 12.79 22.26
N MET A 41 -0.78 13.75 21.66
CA MET A 41 -0.52 15.17 21.87
C MET A 41 -0.70 15.58 23.33
N GLY A 42 -1.81 15.14 23.96
CA GLY A 42 -2.08 15.44 25.36
C GLY A 42 -1.11 14.76 26.35
N ASP A 43 -0.68 13.53 26.07
CA ASP A 43 0.20 12.78 26.96
C ASP A 43 1.69 13.18 26.88
N LEU A 44 2.14 13.61 25.69
CA LEU A 44 3.53 14.02 25.46
C LEU A 44 3.73 15.54 25.50
N ASP A 45 2.66 16.32 25.71
CA ASP A 45 2.65 17.79 25.66
C ASP A 45 3.27 18.36 24.38
N ILE A 46 2.82 17.84 23.24
CA ILE A 46 3.31 18.20 21.90
C ILE A 46 2.19 18.78 21.04
N ASN A 47 2.57 19.58 20.03
CA ASN A 47 1.63 20.17 19.09
C ASN A 47 1.32 19.23 17.89
N GLU A 48 0.34 19.64 17.06
CA GLU A 48 -0.10 18.87 15.88
C GLU A 48 1.03 18.61 14.87
N VAL A 49 1.93 19.57 14.68
CA VAL A 49 3.07 19.44 13.76
C VAL A 49 4.06 18.40 14.27
N GLU A 50 4.33 18.40 15.57
CA GLU A 50 5.19 17.42 16.22
C GLU A 50 4.57 16.02 16.16
N ALA A 51 3.29 15.89 16.45
CA ALA A 51 2.58 14.62 16.34
C ALA A 51 2.57 14.10 14.88
N GLY A 52 2.35 14.97 13.91
CA GLY A 52 2.43 14.64 12.48
C GLY A 52 3.82 14.13 12.04
N ARG A 53 4.91 14.59 12.70
CA ARG A 53 6.28 14.08 12.42
C ARG A 53 6.42 12.59 12.72
N MET A 54 5.63 12.02 13.62
CA MET A 54 5.69 10.59 13.93
C MET A 54 5.31 9.72 12.72
N VAL A 55 4.33 10.17 11.92
CA VAL A 55 3.93 9.51 10.66
C VAL A 55 4.87 9.91 9.52
N GLY A 56 5.17 11.21 9.42
CA GLY A 56 6.01 11.75 8.35
C GLY A 56 7.44 11.19 8.36
N LEU A 57 8.05 11.04 9.53
CA LEU A 57 9.42 10.51 9.65
C LEU A 57 9.49 9.02 9.27
N TYR A 58 8.47 8.26 9.61
CA TYR A 58 8.34 6.86 9.19
C TYR A 58 8.27 6.74 7.66
N ALA A 59 7.38 7.49 7.03
CA ALA A 59 7.23 7.50 5.58
C ALA A 59 8.51 8.00 4.87
N LEU A 60 9.16 9.04 5.40
CA LEU A 60 10.42 9.56 4.88
C LEU A 60 11.53 8.52 4.94
N ALA A 61 11.69 7.83 6.08
CA ALA A 61 12.67 6.77 6.23
C ALA A 61 12.42 5.62 5.25
N SER A 62 11.16 5.21 5.10
CA SER A 62 10.76 4.17 4.14
C SER A 62 11.13 4.57 2.69
N ALA A 63 10.86 5.81 2.29
CA ALA A 63 11.16 6.30 0.95
C ALA A 63 12.67 6.38 0.67
N ILE A 64 13.47 6.93 1.60
CA ILE A 64 14.91 7.13 1.41
C ILE A 64 15.67 5.80 1.43
N PHE A 65 15.35 4.92 2.38
CA PHE A 65 16.12 3.70 2.61
C PHE A 65 15.60 2.48 1.83
N GLY A 66 14.40 2.54 1.27
CA GLY A 66 13.80 1.41 0.56
C GLY A 66 14.69 0.85 -0.55
N ILE A 67 15.05 1.66 -1.55
CA ILE A 67 15.87 1.22 -2.68
C ILE A 67 17.30 0.82 -2.26
N PRO A 68 18.05 1.65 -1.49
CA PRO A 68 19.39 1.29 -1.07
C PRO A 68 19.46 -0.01 -0.28
N LEU A 69 18.57 -0.17 0.72
CA LEU A 69 18.62 -1.33 1.60
C LEU A 69 18.09 -2.60 0.94
N ILE A 70 17.03 -2.53 0.11
CA ILE A 70 16.59 -3.73 -0.63
C ILE A 70 17.71 -4.23 -1.55
N SER A 71 18.46 -3.30 -2.18
CA SER A 71 19.60 -3.64 -3.02
C SER A 71 20.75 -4.26 -2.21
N ALA A 72 21.08 -3.68 -1.06
CA ALA A 72 22.14 -4.18 -0.17
C ALA A 72 21.79 -5.53 0.46
N THR A 73 20.52 -5.79 0.75
CA THR A 73 20.03 -7.02 1.39
C THR A 73 19.60 -8.09 0.40
N MET A 74 19.73 -7.84 -0.90
CA MET A 74 19.26 -8.75 -1.96
C MET A 74 19.90 -10.16 -1.89
N HIS A 75 21.13 -10.27 -1.39
CA HIS A 75 21.86 -11.53 -1.21
C HIS A 75 21.36 -12.36 -0.02
N LEU A 76 20.60 -11.75 0.90
CA LEU A 76 20.12 -12.43 2.09
C LEU A 76 18.95 -13.39 1.76
N ASN A 77 18.82 -14.44 2.56
CA ASN A 77 17.66 -15.32 2.52
C ASN A 77 16.39 -14.54 2.85
N ARG A 78 15.35 -14.66 2.02
CA ARG A 78 14.12 -13.86 2.12
C ARG A 78 13.34 -14.10 3.40
N LYS A 79 13.29 -15.35 3.87
CA LYS A 79 12.70 -15.67 5.18
C LYS A 79 13.42 -14.96 6.32
N ASN A 80 14.77 -15.08 6.35
CA ASN A 80 15.56 -14.49 7.42
C ASN A 80 15.47 -12.95 7.43
N LEU A 81 15.46 -12.35 6.24
CA LEU A 81 15.26 -10.91 6.09
C LEU A 81 13.88 -10.49 6.61
N LEU A 82 12.81 -11.20 6.21
CA LEU A 82 11.47 -10.92 6.70
C LEU A 82 11.36 -11.00 8.22
N LEU A 83 11.95 -12.06 8.81
CA LEU A 83 11.97 -12.22 10.27
C LEU A 83 12.71 -11.07 10.97
N LEU A 84 13.86 -10.64 10.43
CA LEU A 84 14.60 -9.49 10.94
C LEU A 84 13.76 -8.21 10.93
N LEU A 85 13.05 -7.96 9.82
CA LEU A 85 12.17 -6.80 9.67
C LEU A 85 10.97 -6.86 10.64
N LEU A 86 10.33 -8.02 10.78
CA LEU A 86 9.22 -8.19 11.72
C LEU A 86 9.66 -8.03 13.18
N ILE A 87 10.82 -8.57 13.54
CA ILE A 87 11.40 -8.37 14.89
C ILE A 87 11.66 -6.88 15.11
N GLY A 88 12.24 -6.19 14.12
CA GLY A 88 12.44 -4.74 14.17
C GLY A 88 11.11 -3.98 14.39
N PHE A 89 10.06 -4.31 13.64
CA PHE A 89 8.72 -3.72 13.83
C PHE A 89 8.16 -3.99 15.24
N ALA A 90 8.25 -5.24 15.71
CA ALA A 90 7.74 -5.61 17.03
C ALA A 90 8.44 -4.79 18.13
N ILE A 91 9.77 -4.73 18.11
CA ILE A 91 10.57 -3.96 19.06
C ILE A 91 10.22 -2.47 18.99
N CYS A 92 10.19 -1.88 17.78
CA CYS A 92 9.89 -0.46 17.61
C CYS A 92 8.48 -0.11 18.14
N ASN A 93 7.47 -0.92 17.85
CA ASN A 93 6.11 -0.67 18.34
C ASN A 93 6.03 -0.85 19.87
N ILE A 94 6.54 -1.96 20.45
CA ILE A 94 6.52 -2.19 21.90
C ILE A 94 7.25 -1.06 22.64
N LEU A 95 8.46 -0.70 22.19
CA LEU A 95 9.24 0.36 22.84
C LEU A 95 8.55 1.72 22.69
N SER A 96 7.90 2.02 21.56
CA SER A 96 7.13 3.26 21.39
C SER A 96 5.99 3.39 22.41
N GLY A 97 5.36 2.28 22.80
CA GLY A 97 4.35 2.27 23.86
C GLY A 97 4.92 2.39 25.28
N LEU A 98 6.19 2.00 25.50
CA LEU A 98 6.82 2.02 26.82
C LEU A 98 7.58 3.32 27.14
N VAL A 99 8.05 4.02 26.09
CA VAL A 99 8.91 5.21 26.22
C VAL A 99 8.08 6.48 26.38
N HIS A 100 8.56 7.41 27.25
CA HIS A 100 7.91 8.71 27.50
C HIS A 100 8.62 9.86 26.78
N ASN A 101 9.80 9.64 26.22
CA ASN A 101 10.57 10.66 25.52
C ASN A 101 10.15 10.73 24.04
N TYR A 102 9.59 11.86 23.63
CA TYR A 102 9.14 12.11 22.26
C TYR A 102 10.24 11.86 21.20
N TYR A 103 11.47 12.33 21.42
CA TYR A 103 12.57 12.17 20.46
C TYR A 103 12.98 10.71 20.30
N LEU A 104 12.90 9.91 21.36
CA LEU A 104 13.17 8.48 21.29
C LEU A 104 12.04 7.76 20.52
N ILE A 105 10.79 8.16 20.73
CA ILE A 105 9.67 7.66 19.92
C ILE A 105 9.89 8.00 18.44
N LEU A 106 10.29 9.21 18.10
CA LEU A 106 10.64 9.59 16.72
C LEU A 106 11.74 8.71 16.13
N ALA A 107 12.80 8.42 16.91
CA ALA A 107 13.86 7.51 16.45
C ALA A 107 13.35 6.09 16.19
N LEU A 108 12.47 5.57 17.06
CA LEU A 108 11.82 4.27 16.87
C LEU A 108 10.91 4.26 15.62
N ARG A 109 10.16 5.34 15.38
CA ARG A 109 9.37 5.51 14.15
C ARG A 109 10.26 5.54 12.90
N PHE A 110 11.39 6.22 12.96
CA PHE A 110 12.36 6.26 11.86
C PHE A 110 12.92 4.85 11.55
N ILE A 111 13.33 4.09 12.57
CA ILE A 111 13.82 2.71 12.42
C ILE A 111 12.70 1.80 11.87
N GLY A 112 11.48 1.93 12.37
CA GLY A 112 10.30 1.23 11.83
C GLY A 112 10.08 1.54 10.35
N GLY A 113 10.19 2.82 9.96
CA GLY A 113 10.09 3.26 8.56
C GLY A 113 11.17 2.65 7.66
N ILE A 114 12.42 2.54 8.12
CA ILE A 114 13.49 1.82 7.40
C ILE A 114 13.07 0.37 7.13
N SER A 115 12.54 -0.31 8.14
CA SER A 115 12.08 -1.69 8.00
C SER A 115 10.93 -1.81 6.99
N ALA A 116 10.00 -0.85 6.98
CA ALA A 116 8.89 -0.79 6.03
C ALA A 116 9.38 -0.64 4.59
N GLY A 117 10.35 0.25 4.35
CA GLY A 117 10.90 0.49 3.02
C GLY A 117 11.48 -0.75 2.35
N VAL A 118 11.99 -1.70 3.15
CA VAL A 118 12.48 -2.99 2.67
C VAL A 118 11.33 -4.01 2.60
N MET A 119 10.45 -4.03 3.57
CA MET A 119 9.38 -5.04 3.70
C MET A 119 8.40 -4.99 2.53
N TRP A 120 7.89 -3.82 2.15
CA TRP A 120 6.86 -3.68 1.14
C TRP A 120 7.22 -4.27 -0.24
N PRO A 121 8.37 -3.95 -0.85
CA PRO A 121 8.74 -4.57 -2.13
C PRO A 121 9.14 -6.04 -1.97
N MET A 122 9.80 -6.39 -0.86
CA MET A 122 10.32 -7.72 -0.62
C MET A 122 9.20 -8.75 -0.42
N ILE A 123 8.13 -8.41 0.34
CA ILE A 123 7.07 -9.37 0.67
C ILE A 123 6.31 -9.84 -0.58
N ALA A 124 6.00 -8.92 -1.51
CA ALA A 124 5.33 -9.24 -2.76
C ALA A 124 6.23 -10.12 -3.66
N ALA A 125 7.50 -9.74 -3.82
CA ALA A 125 8.47 -10.50 -4.60
C ALA A 125 8.72 -11.89 -3.99
N TYR A 126 8.77 -12.01 -2.67
CA TYR A 126 8.91 -13.28 -1.98
C TYR A 126 7.69 -14.18 -2.26
N GLY A 127 6.48 -13.64 -2.14
CA GLY A 127 5.25 -14.38 -2.47
C GLY A 127 5.23 -14.90 -3.92
N MET A 128 5.65 -14.09 -4.88
CA MET A 128 5.74 -14.51 -6.29
C MET A 128 6.71 -15.68 -6.52
N ARG A 129 7.75 -15.83 -5.68
CA ARG A 129 8.70 -16.95 -5.77
C ARG A 129 8.18 -18.27 -5.19
N LEU A 130 7.10 -18.21 -4.41
CA LEU A 130 6.50 -19.38 -3.76
C LEU A 130 5.39 -20.02 -4.60
N VAL A 131 5.05 -19.44 -5.74
CA VAL A 131 3.99 -19.91 -6.63
C VAL A 131 4.50 -20.06 -8.06
N GLU A 132 3.75 -20.82 -8.87
CA GLU A 132 4.02 -20.91 -10.30
C GLU A 132 3.84 -19.55 -11.00
N PRO A 133 4.53 -19.31 -12.14
CA PRO A 133 4.41 -18.06 -12.90
C PRO A 133 2.97 -17.65 -13.20
N SER A 134 2.10 -18.60 -13.52
CA SER A 134 0.66 -18.41 -13.82
C SER A 134 -0.17 -17.89 -12.65
N HIS A 135 0.36 -17.93 -11.41
CA HIS A 135 -0.36 -17.53 -10.19
C HIS A 135 0.32 -16.37 -9.44
N GLN A 136 1.33 -15.74 -10.03
CA GLN A 136 2.10 -14.68 -9.35
C GLN A 136 1.27 -13.45 -9.05
N GLY A 137 0.39 -13.04 -9.96
CA GLY A 137 -0.52 -11.92 -9.73
C GLY A 137 -1.50 -12.19 -8.59
N ARG A 138 -2.06 -13.42 -8.55
CA ARG A 138 -2.94 -13.86 -7.45
C ARG A 138 -2.22 -13.83 -6.11
N ALA A 139 -0.97 -14.28 -6.05
CA ALA A 139 -0.16 -14.22 -4.83
C ALA A 139 0.01 -12.77 -4.34
N VAL A 140 0.38 -11.85 -5.23
CA VAL A 140 0.49 -10.42 -4.90
C VAL A 140 -0.85 -9.87 -4.44
N ALA A 141 -1.96 -10.21 -5.10
CA ALA A 141 -3.29 -9.74 -4.73
C ALA A 141 -3.69 -10.15 -3.31
N ILE A 142 -3.47 -11.42 -2.94
CA ILE A 142 -3.78 -11.92 -1.60
C ILE A 142 -2.88 -11.24 -0.55
N ILE A 143 -1.59 -11.13 -0.83
CA ILE A 143 -0.64 -10.49 0.08
C ILE A 143 -1.01 -9.02 0.30
N MET A 144 -1.32 -8.28 -0.77
CA MET A 144 -1.68 -6.86 -0.66
C MET A 144 -3.10 -6.64 -0.13
N ALA A 145 -3.98 -7.64 -0.16
CA ALA A 145 -5.28 -7.57 0.50
C ALA A 145 -5.15 -7.27 2.01
N GLY A 146 -4.07 -7.75 2.65
CA GLY A 146 -3.76 -7.42 4.04
C GLY A 146 -3.60 -5.92 4.29
N ASN A 147 -2.99 -5.18 3.37
CA ASN A 147 -2.89 -3.72 3.46
C ASN A 147 -4.28 -3.06 3.48
N THR A 148 -5.17 -3.44 2.57
CA THR A 148 -6.52 -2.87 2.53
C THR A 148 -7.36 -3.27 3.73
N LEU A 149 -7.26 -4.54 4.18
CA LEU A 149 -7.92 -5.00 5.41
C LEU A 149 -7.38 -4.26 6.65
N GLY A 150 -6.07 -3.98 6.67
CA GLY A 150 -5.44 -3.18 7.71
C GLY A 150 -6.04 -1.78 7.81
N ILE A 151 -6.18 -1.09 6.69
CA ILE A 151 -6.78 0.26 6.65
C ILE A 151 -8.28 0.20 6.99
N SER A 152 -9.03 -0.74 6.38
CA SER A 152 -10.49 -0.76 6.47
C SER A 152 -11.03 -1.33 7.79
N LEU A 153 -10.37 -2.34 8.35
CA LEU A 153 -10.81 -3.03 9.57
C LEU A 153 -9.81 -2.88 10.72
N GLY A 154 -8.52 -2.99 10.40
CA GLY A 154 -7.46 -2.98 11.40
C GLY A 154 -7.34 -1.64 12.10
N MET A 155 -7.35 -0.52 11.35
CA MET A 155 -7.25 0.82 11.93
C MET A 155 -8.40 1.14 12.90
N PRO A 156 -9.69 0.97 12.54
CA PRO A 156 -10.78 1.19 13.49
C PRO A 156 -10.68 0.32 14.74
N LEU A 157 -10.28 -0.96 14.60
CA LEU A 157 -10.09 -1.86 15.75
C LEU A 157 -8.96 -1.38 16.66
N MET A 158 -7.83 -0.98 16.09
CA MET A 158 -6.69 -0.49 16.86
C MET A 158 -7.00 0.84 17.53
N THR A 159 -7.64 1.78 16.85
CA THR A 159 -8.11 3.04 17.42
C THR A 159 -9.05 2.80 18.60
N SER A 160 -9.98 1.84 18.48
CA SER A 160 -10.87 1.45 19.60
C SER A 160 -10.08 0.91 20.82
N VAL A 161 -8.98 0.17 20.59
CA VAL A 161 -8.06 -0.23 21.67
C VAL A 161 -7.39 0.99 22.30
N GLY A 162 -6.93 1.94 21.49
CA GLY A 162 -6.34 3.19 21.95
C GLY A 162 -7.32 4.05 22.76
N ASP A 163 -8.57 4.14 22.33
CA ASP A 163 -9.62 4.91 23.03
C ASP A 163 -9.99 4.28 24.38
N GLN A 164 -10.00 2.96 24.48
CA GLN A 164 -10.38 2.26 25.71
C GLN A 164 -9.23 2.11 26.72
N PHE A 165 -8.01 1.86 26.22
CA PHE A 165 -6.86 1.48 27.07
C PHE A 165 -5.69 2.45 26.98
N GLY A 166 -5.80 3.48 26.13
CA GLY A 166 -4.76 4.45 25.87
C GLY A 166 -3.83 4.05 24.72
N TRP A 167 -3.29 5.06 24.01
CA TRP A 167 -2.45 4.90 22.84
C TRP A 167 -1.20 4.04 23.06
N ARG A 168 -0.64 4.06 24.27
CA ARG A 168 0.54 3.26 24.62
C ARG A 168 0.25 1.76 24.56
N ILE A 169 -0.91 1.34 25.06
CA ILE A 169 -1.36 -0.05 25.01
C ILE A 169 -1.63 -0.46 23.56
N GLU A 170 -2.19 0.43 22.76
CA GLU A 170 -2.41 0.19 21.33
C GLU A 170 -1.09 -0.18 20.62
N PHE A 171 -0.02 0.58 20.85
CA PHE A 171 1.31 0.29 20.29
C PHE A 171 1.89 -1.04 20.80
N ILE A 172 1.73 -1.35 22.09
CA ILE A 172 2.20 -2.61 22.68
C ILE A 172 1.42 -3.79 22.08
N VAL A 173 0.10 -3.71 21.99
CA VAL A 173 -0.76 -4.75 21.40
C VAL A 173 -0.36 -5.01 19.94
N LEU A 174 -0.16 -3.96 19.15
CA LEU A 174 0.32 -4.12 17.78
C LEU A 174 1.70 -4.80 17.74
N GLY A 175 2.64 -4.37 18.58
CA GLY A 175 3.97 -4.97 18.63
C GLY A 175 3.94 -6.45 19.00
N LEU A 176 3.07 -6.86 19.95
CA LEU A 176 2.86 -8.26 20.29
C LEU A 176 2.22 -9.06 19.15
N LEU A 177 1.27 -8.47 18.42
CA LEU A 177 0.68 -9.08 17.22
C LEU A 177 1.74 -9.30 16.13
N VAL A 178 2.61 -8.31 15.91
CA VAL A 178 3.74 -8.45 14.97
C VAL A 178 4.71 -9.56 15.42
N ALA A 179 5.02 -9.65 16.71
CA ALA A 179 5.87 -10.70 17.25
C ALA A 179 5.25 -12.11 17.06
N LEU A 180 3.94 -12.23 17.25
CA LEU A 180 3.20 -13.48 16.97
C LEU A 180 3.28 -13.86 15.49
N ILE A 181 3.08 -12.90 14.59
CA ILE A 181 3.20 -13.14 13.13
C ILE A 181 4.64 -13.49 12.74
N ALA A 182 5.64 -12.88 13.39
CA ALA A 182 7.05 -13.26 13.21
C ALA A 182 7.30 -14.71 13.62
N LEU A 183 6.75 -15.13 14.75
CA LEU A 183 6.85 -16.50 15.25
C LEU A 183 6.19 -17.50 14.28
N LEU A 184 4.98 -17.22 13.81
CA LEU A 184 4.30 -18.05 12.80
C LEU A 184 5.11 -18.10 11.49
N SER A 185 5.68 -16.98 11.06
CA SER A 185 6.51 -16.89 9.87
C SER A 185 7.79 -17.72 9.99
N LEU A 186 8.37 -17.78 11.20
CA LEU A 186 9.55 -18.60 11.49
C LEU A 186 9.30 -20.10 11.22
N PHE A 187 8.13 -20.61 11.59
CA PHE A 187 7.82 -22.03 11.43
C PHE A 187 7.19 -22.38 10.08
N MET A 188 6.41 -21.49 9.50
CA MET A 188 5.58 -21.81 8.34
C MET A 188 6.21 -21.40 7.01
N LEU A 189 6.93 -20.27 6.93
CA LEU A 189 7.46 -19.80 5.66
C LEU A 189 8.68 -20.62 5.21
N PRO A 190 8.77 -21.01 3.93
CA PRO A 190 9.91 -21.74 3.40
C PRO A 190 11.11 -20.81 3.23
N SER A 191 12.30 -21.39 3.36
CA SER A 191 13.56 -20.70 3.10
C SER A 191 13.72 -20.45 1.59
N THR A 192 13.92 -19.20 1.20
CA THR A 192 14.14 -18.82 -0.20
C THR A 192 15.46 -18.06 -0.30
N PRO A 193 16.44 -18.56 -1.09
CA PRO A 193 17.73 -17.91 -1.21
C PRO A 193 17.61 -16.51 -1.80
N GLY A 194 18.53 -15.65 -1.39
CA GLY A 194 18.69 -14.33 -2.01
C GLY A 194 19.30 -14.43 -3.41
N GLU A 195 19.37 -13.31 -4.08
CA GLU A 195 19.97 -13.15 -5.39
C GLU A 195 21.17 -12.21 -5.31
N LYS A 196 22.16 -12.37 -6.18
CA LYS A 196 23.28 -11.44 -6.27
C LYS A 196 22.88 -10.23 -7.11
N LEU A 197 23.14 -9.04 -6.60
CA LEU A 197 23.00 -7.82 -7.37
C LEU A 197 24.07 -7.78 -8.48
N THR A 198 23.65 -7.54 -9.70
CA THR A 198 24.53 -7.41 -10.88
C THR A 198 24.24 -6.07 -11.55
N SER A 199 25.09 -5.65 -12.48
CA SER A 199 24.84 -4.40 -13.24
C SER A 199 23.51 -4.42 -13.99
N SER A 200 23.06 -5.59 -14.46
CA SER A 200 21.78 -5.77 -15.16
C SER A 200 20.56 -5.82 -14.22
N THR A 201 20.75 -6.06 -12.95
CA THR A 201 19.67 -6.13 -11.93
C THR A 201 19.69 -4.97 -10.94
N SER A 202 20.48 -3.94 -11.22
CA SER A 202 20.55 -2.72 -10.40
C SER A 202 19.28 -1.85 -10.56
N PRO A 203 18.95 -0.97 -9.59
CA PRO A 203 17.85 -0.03 -9.72
C PRO A 203 17.93 0.84 -10.97
N PHE A 204 19.15 1.26 -11.37
CA PHE A 204 19.38 2.04 -12.59
C PHE A 204 19.10 1.23 -13.88
N ALA A 205 19.37 -0.08 -13.86
CA ALA A 205 19.03 -0.95 -14.98
C ALA A 205 17.49 -1.10 -15.09
N MET A 206 16.77 -1.18 -13.97
CA MET A 206 15.31 -1.19 -13.98
C MET A 206 14.72 0.08 -14.62
N LEU A 207 15.28 1.25 -14.33
CA LEU A 207 14.86 2.52 -14.94
C LEU A 207 15.19 2.62 -16.45
N LYS A 208 16.00 1.74 -17.02
CA LYS A 208 16.21 1.65 -18.47
C LYS A 208 15.19 0.76 -19.18
N ASN A 209 14.44 -0.05 -18.44
CA ASN A 209 13.41 -0.91 -19.01
C ASN A 209 12.15 -0.07 -19.33
N LYS A 210 11.84 0.04 -20.62
CA LYS A 210 10.69 0.84 -21.13
C LYS A 210 9.35 0.38 -20.54
N SER A 211 9.17 -0.93 -20.32
CA SER A 211 7.95 -1.46 -19.71
C SER A 211 7.84 -1.07 -18.25
N ILE A 212 8.94 -1.10 -17.48
CA ILE A 212 8.96 -0.63 -16.09
C ILE A 212 8.68 0.87 -16.04
N LEU A 213 9.29 1.69 -16.90
CA LEU A 213 9.00 3.13 -16.97
C LEU A 213 7.53 3.42 -17.27
N LEU A 214 6.91 2.63 -18.17
CA LEU A 214 5.48 2.77 -18.46
C LEU A 214 4.62 2.44 -17.26
N ILE A 215 4.96 1.38 -16.49
CA ILE A 215 4.23 1.04 -15.27
C ILE A 215 4.44 2.11 -14.19
N ILE A 216 5.63 2.68 -14.07
CA ILE A 216 5.91 3.81 -13.18
C ILE A 216 5.03 5.01 -13.55
N LEU A 217 4.90 5.34 -14.84
CA LEU A 217 4.00 6.40 -15.30
C LEU A 217 2.54 6.10 -14.95
N LEU A 218 2.07 4.86 -15.16
CA LEU A 218 0.73 4.44 -14.76
C LEU A 218 0.54 4.49 -13.24
N THR A 219 1.57 4.11 -12.46
CA THR A 219 1.57 4.26 -11.00
C THR A 219 1.41 5.72 -10.60
N LEU A 220 2.18 6.62 -11.20
CA LEU A 220 2.07 8.06 -10.96
C LEU A 220 0.66 8.57 -11.25
N LEU A 221 0.11 8.26 -12.42
CA LEU A 221 -1.23 8.68 -12.81
C LEU A 221 -2.31 8.11 -11.87
N GLY A 222 -2.21 6.83 -11.52
CA GLY A 222 -3.14 6.18 -10.60
C GLY A 222 -3.08 6.75 -9.18
N VAL A 223 -1.88 6.89 -8.63
CA VAL A 223 -1.66 7.46 -7.28
C VAL A 223 -2.11 8.91 -7.24
N CYS A 224 -1.72 9.72 -8.22
CA CYS A 224 -2.13 11.13 -8.27
C CYS A 224 -3.64 11.27 -8.38
N GLY A 225 -4.29 10.50 -9.24
CA GLY A 225 -5.74 10.56 -9.41
C GLY A 225 -6.51 10.15 -8.16
N HIS A 226 -6.09 9.09 -7.48
CA HIS A 226 -6.77 8.60 -6.27
C HIS A 226 -6.45 9.44 -5.03
N TYR A 227 -5.17 9.58 -4.68
CA TYR A 227 -4.77 10.21 -3.42
C TYR A 227 -4.89 11.72 -3.44
N GLY A 228 -4.91 12.36 -4.62
CA GLY A 228 -5.20 13.79 -4.74
C GLY A 228 -6.61 14.14 -4.24
N VAL A 229 -7.58 13.23 -4.43
CA VAL A 229 -8.95 13.40 -3.91
C VAL A 229 -9.07 12.83 -2.50
N TYR A 230 -8.51 11.63 -2.25
CA TYR A 230 -8.66 10.92 -0.98
C TYR A 230 -8.11 11.72 0.21
N THR A 231 -6.98 12.40 0.03
CA THR A 231 -6.36 13.20 1.10
C THR A 231 -7.28 14.32 1.60
N TYR A 232 -8.16 14.84 0.74
CA TYR A 232 -9.08 15.93 1.05
C TYR A 232 -10.54 15.50 0.98
N ILE A 233 -10.81 14.22 1.29
CA ILE A 233 -12.14 13.62 1.19
C ILE A 233 -13.17 14.32 2.06
N THR A 234 -12.80 14.80 3.24
CA THR A 234 -13.68 15.51 4.17
C THR A 234 -14.23 16.79 3.55
N GLN A 235 -13.36 17.57 2.90
CA GLN A 235 -13.75 18.80 2.21
C GLN A 235 -14.67 18.49 1.02
N LEU A 236 -14.34 17.47 0.25
CA LEU A 236 -15.14 17.04 -0.89
C LEU A 236 -16.53 16.57 -0.44
N VAL A 237 -16.62 15.73 0.59
CA VAL A 237 -17.90 15.25 1.15
C VAL A 237 -18.75 16.39 1.67
N GLY A 238 -18.14 17.37 2.35
CA GLY A 238 -18.83 18.57 2.82
C GLY A 238 -19.45 19.38 1.68
N GLU A 239 -18.76 19.52 0.54
CA GLU A 239 -19.28 20.22 -0.63
C GLU A 239 -20.32 19.42 -1.43
N ILE A 240 -20.20 18.09 -1.51
CA ILE A 240 -21.15 17.21 -2.22
C ILE A 240 -22.49 17.16 -1.46
N GLY A 241 -22.46 17.20 -0.12
CA GLY A 241 -23.68 17.13 0.71
C GLY A 241 -24.30 15.73 0.74
N ILE A 242 -23.48 14.70 0.99
CA ILE A 242 -23.93 13.30 1.06
C ILE A 242 -24.55 12.98 2.43
N GLU A 243 -25.64 12.22 2.45
CA GLU A 243 -26.25 11.72 3.70
C GLU A 243 -25.29 10.75 4.42
N GLY A 244 -25.19 10.88 5.74
CA GLY A 244 -24.28 10.10 6.56
C GLY A 244 -22.82 10.59 6.55
N GLY A 245 -22.53 11.69 5.84
CA GLY A 245 -21.25 12.38 5.91
C GLY A 245 -20.05 11.55 5.46
N VAL A 246 -18.88 11.89 6.00
CA VAL A 246 -17.60 11.25 5.65
C VAL A 246 -17.57 9.78 6.06
N GLU A 247 -18.18 9.42 7.18
CA GLU A 247 -18.20 8.05 7.71
C GLU A 247 -18.91 7.10 6.74
N MET A 248 -20.10 7.47 6.26
CA MET A 248 -20.86 6.69 5.29
C MET A 248 -20.13 6.64 3.94
N ALA A 249 -19.56 7.74 3.48
CA ALA A 249 -18.76 7.79 2.26
C ALA A 249 -17.58 6.81 2.30
N LEU A 250 -16.82 6.81 3.41
CA LEU A 250 -15.68 5.91 3.62
C LEU A 250 -16.12 4.45 3.77
N LEU A 251 -17.25 4.18 4.42
CA LEU A 251 -17.81 2.84 4.53
C LEU A 251 -18.14 2.26 3.15
N VAL A 252 -18.87 3.01 2.34
CA VAL A 252 -19.27 2.59 0.98
C VAL A 252 -18.05 2.42 0.08
N PHE A 253 -17.09 3.35 0.16
CA PHE A 253 -15.80 3.25 -0.52
C PHE A 253 -15.02 1.99 -0.09
N GLY A 254 -14.97 1.71 1.22
CA GLY A 254 -14.32 0.53 1.77
C GLY A 254 -14.93 -0.77 1.27
N ILE A 255 -16.25 -0.87 1.20
CA ILE A 255 -16.97 -2.03 0.62
C ILE A 255 -16.57 -2.23 -0.84
N GLY A 256 -16.56 -1.16 -1.64
CA GLY A 256 -16.09 -1.22 -3.03
C GLY A 256 -14.65 -1.72 -3.14
N SER A 257 -13.75 -1.20 -2.30
CA SER A 257 -12.34 -1.62 -2.27
C SER A 257 -12.17 -3.09 -1.93
N LEU A 258 -12.91 -3.61 -0.95
CA LEU A 258 -12.85 -5.04 -0.58
C LEU A 258 -13.35 -5.93 -1.72
N ILE A 259 -14.46 -5.58 -2.37
CA ILE A 259 -14.99 -6.32 -3.51
C ILE A 259 -13.98 -6.35 -4.66
N SER A 260 -13.35 -5.22 -4.97
CA SER A 260 -12.38 -5.14 -6.06
C SER A 260 -11.11 -5.97 -5.82
N ILE A 261 -10.67 -6.12 -4.56
CA ILE A 261 -9.55 -6.99 -4.22
C ILE A 261 -9.91 -8.45 -4.44
N ILE A 262 -11.14 -8.88 -4.10
CA ILE A 262 -11.62 -10.23 -4.37
C ILE A 262 -11.62 -10.49 -5.88
N ILE A 263 -12.10 -9.53 -6.68
CA ILE A 263 -12.08 -9.61 -8.14
C ILE A 263 -10.64 -9.67 -8.66
N ALA A 264 -9.75 -8.78 -8.18
CA ALA A 264 -8.36 -8.78 -8.58
C ALA A 264 -7.67 -10.11 -8.26
N THR A 265 -7.87 -10.66 -7.06
CA THR A 265 -7.29 -11.95 -6.66
C THR A 265 -7.68 -13.09 -7.60
N LYS A 266 -8.88 -13.04 -8.16
CA LYS A 266 -9.37 -14.08 -9.06
C LYS A 266 -8.90 -13.92 -10.51
N TYR A 267 -8.78 -12.68 -10.97
CA TYR A 267 -8.67 -12.39 -12.40
C TYR A 267 -7.37 -11.71 -12.83
N ILE A 268 -6.51 -11.28 -11.91
CA ILE A 268 -5.31 -10.48 -12.20
C ILE A 268 -4.33 -11.20 -13.13
N ASP A 269 -4.14 -12.50 -12.96
CA ASP A 269 -3.21 -13.29 -13.78
C ASP A 269 -3.65 -13.32 -15.26
N MET A 270 -4.96 -13.31 -15.51
CA MET A 270 -5.53 -13.41 -16.85
C MET A 270 -5.84 -12.06 -17.50
N TYR A 271 -6.23 -11.06 -16.71
CA TYR A 271 -6.85 -9.81 -17.17
C TYR A 271 -6.19 -8.57 -16.58
N LEU A 272 -4.85 -8.60 -16.36
CA LEU A 272 -4.10 -7.50 -15.75
C LEU A 272 -4.35 -6.17 -16.46
N ARG A 273 -4.33 -6.15 -17.80
CA ARG A 273 -4.57 -4.96 -18.60
C ARG A 273 -6.01 -4.46 -18.45
N GLU A 274 -6.96 -5.35 -18.62
CA GLU A 274 -8.39 -5.03 -18.54
C GLU A 274 -8.76 -4.47 -17.17
N LEU A 275 -8.23 -5.06 -16.10
CA LEU A 275 -8.40 -4.57 -14.73
C LEU A 275 -7.76 -3.18 -14.53
N THR A 276 -6.59 -2.94 -15.13
CA THR A 276 -5.94 -1.61 -15.07
C THR A 276 -6.76 -0.56 -15.83
N VAL A 277 -7.28 -0.90 -17.02
CA VAL A 277 -8.18 -0.02 -17.79
C VAL A 277 -9.44 0.28 -16.99
N LEU A 278 -10.07 -0.76 -16.41
CA LEU A 278 -11.28 -0.64 -15.60
C LEU A 278 -11.04 0.24 -14.37
N MET A 279 -9.91 0.09 -13.70
CA MET A 279 -9.51 0.92 -12.56
C MET A 279 -9.53 2.41 -12.92
N PHE A 280 -8.87 2.81 -14.01
CA PHE A 280 -8.86 4.20 -14.45
C PHE A 280 -10.23 4.69 -14.93
N ALA A 281 -10.99 3.84 -15.63
CA ALA A 281 -12.33 4.18 -16.09
C ALA A 281 -13.29 4.44 -14.90
N LEU A 282 -13.30 3.56 -13.90
CA LEU A 282 -14.13 3.71 -12.70
C LEU A 282 -13.76 4.95 -11.90
N LEU A 283 -12.45 5.28 -11.80
CA LEU A 283 -12.00 6.53 -11.18
C LEU A 283 -12.63 7.74 -11.89
N GLY A 284 -12.46 7.82 -13.22
CA GLY A 284 -12.99 8.92 -14.01
C GLY A 284 -14.52 9.04 -13.90
N ILE A 285 -15.24 7.92 -14.01
CA ILE A 285 -16.71 7.88 -13.87
C ILE A 285 -17.15 8.36 -12.49
N ALA A 286 -16.52 7.89 -11.42
CA ALA A 286 -16.85 8.30 -10.05
C ALA A 286 -16.70 9.81 -9.87
N MET A 287 -15.60 10.39 -10.35
CA MET A 287 -15.34 11.84 -10.25
C MET A 287 -16.37 12.66 -11.04
N LEU A 288 -16.77 12.20 -12.24
CA LEU A 288 -17.81 12.84 -13.03
C LEU A 288 -19.18 12.74 -12.38
N LEU A 289 -19.50 11.61 -11.73
CA LEU A 289 -20.75 11.47 -10.96
C LEU A 289 -20.80 12.50 -9.82
N PHE A 290 -19.74 12.67 -9.06
CA PHE A 290 -19.66 13.68 -7.99
C PHE A 290 -19.83 15.11 -8.53
N TYR A 291 -19.28 15.39 -9.70
CA TYR A 291 -19.35 16.71 -10.30
C TYR A 291 -20.76 17.04 -10.83
N PHE A 292 -21.36 16.14 -11.63
CA PHE A 292 -22.64 16.43 -12.31
C PHE A 292 -23.87 16.20 -11.43
N PHE A 293 -23.77 15.36 -10.40
CA PHE A 293 -24.91 14.99 -9.55
C PHE A 293 -24.74 15.42 -8.09
N LYS A 294 -24.13 16.62 -7.89
CA LYS A 294 -24.03 17.25 -6.58
C LYS A 294 -25.40 17.33 -5.89
N GLY A 295 -25.46 16.93 -4.61
CA GLY A 295 -26.69 16.92 -3.81
C GLY A 295 -27.59 15.69 -4.01
N ALA A 296 -27.31 14.83 -4.98
CA ALA A 296 -28.00 13.56 -5.16
C ALA A 296 -27.31 12.46 -4.33
N SER A 297 -27.69 12.32 -3.05
CA SER A 297 -27.01 11.44 -2.08
C SER A 297 -26.85 9.99 -2.57
N GLY A 298 -27.90 9.38 -3.13
CA GLY A 298 -27.84 8.01 -3.65
C GLY A 298 -26.82 7.83 -4.79
N ILE A 299 -26.73 8.82 -5.70
CA ILE A 299 -25.74 8.82 -6.79
C ILE A 299 -24.33 9.03 -6.23
N SER A 300 -24.18 9.88 -5.23
CA SER A 300 -22.90 10.11 -4.56
C SER A 300 -22.42 8.86 -3.83
N HIS A 301 -23.28 8.13 -3.13
CA HIS A 301 -22.93 6.83 -2.53
C HIS A 301 -22.46 5.83 -3.59
N PHE A 302 -23.17 5.74 -4.72
CA PHE A 302 -22.75 4.89 -5.83
C PHE A 302 -21.41 5.34 -6.42
N GLY A 303 -21.15 6.64 -6.51
CA GLY A 303 -19.85 7.19 -6.89
C GLY A 303 -18.72 6.76 -5.94
N PHE A 304 -18.94 6.81 -4.61
CA PHE A 304 -17.96 6.31 -3.62
C PHE A 304 -17.73 4.81 -3.73
N PHE A 305 -18.77 4.04 -4.02
CA PHE A 305 -18.64 2.60 -4.29
C PHE A 305 -17.77 2.34 -5.52
N LEU A 306 -18.03 3.02 -6.64
CA LEU A 306 -17.21 2.89 -7.86
C LEU A 306 -15.76 3.33 -7.63
N TRP A 307 -15.57 4.42 -6.87
CA TRP A 307 -14.24 4.87 -6.53
C TRP A 307 -13.50 3.87 -5.66
N GLY A 308 -14.17 3.25 -4.69
CA GLY A 308 -13.62 2.14 -3.92
C GLY A 308 -13.23 0.94 -4.78
N LEU A 309 -14.11 0.53 -5.72
CA LEU A 309 -13.79 -0.53 -6.70
C LEU A 309 -12.52 -0.21 -7.50
N SER A 310 -12.32 1.05 -7.85
CA SER A 310 -11.13 1.52 -8.56
C SER A 310 -9.88 1.53 -7.69
N PHE A 311 -9.99 2.01 -6.45
CA PHE A 311 -8.87 2.22 -5.54
C PHE A 311 -8.27 0.90 -4.99
N GLY A 312 -9.13 -0.08 -4.65
CA GLY A 312 -8.71 -1.30 -3.96
C GLY A 312 -7.53 -2.03 -4.62
N PRO A 313 -7.54 -2.28 -5.94
CA PRO A 313 -6.49 -3.04 -6.60
C PRO A 313 -5.29 -2.20 -7.04
N LEU A 314 -5.24 -0.90 -6.80
CA LEU A 314 -4.22 0.04 -7.30
C LEU A 314 -2.77 -0.45 -7.07
N VAL A 315 -2.43 -0.73 -5.83
CA VAL A 315 -1.06 -1.19 -5.46
C VAL A 315 -0.79 -2.57 -6.05
N THR A 316 -1.77 -3.46 -5.95
CA THR A 316 -1.69 -4.86 -6.41
C THR A 316 -1.41 -4.95 -7.91
N LEU A 317 -2.17 -4.20 -8.73
CA LEU A 317 -2.03 -4.22 -10.19
C LEU A 317 -0.63 -3.77 -10.62
N PHE A 318 -0.12 -2.70 -10.06
CA PHE A 318 1.19 -2.17 -10.45
C PHE A 318 2.36 -2.99 -9.90
N GLN A 319 2.26 -3.54 -8.69
CA GLN A 319 3.29 -4.47 -8.18
C GLN A 319 3.33 -5.76 -8.99
N ALA A 320 2.18 -6.35 -9.31
CA ALA A 320 2.12 -7.53 -10.17
C ALA A 320 2.66 -7.23 -11.58
N ALA A 321 2.28 -6.07 -12.15
CA ALA A 321 2.77 -5.63 -13.45
C ALA A 321 4.30 -5.50 -13.48
N VAL A 322 4.90 -4.83 -12.51
CA VAL A 322 6.37 -4.66 -12.43
C VAL A 322 7.06 -6.00 -12.20
N GLY A 323 6.57 -6.83 -11.29
CA GLY A 323 7.13 -8.16 -11.02
C GLY A 323 7.13 -9.09 -12.25
N ASN A 324 6.17 -8.89 -13.16
CA ASN A 324 6.07 -9.64 -14.43
C ASN A 324 7.04 -9.15 -15.53
N GLN A 325 7.72 -8.00 -15.35
CA GLN A 325 8.70 -7.48 -16.33
C GLN A 325 10.10 -8.05 -16.14
N VAL A 326 10.37 -8.71 -15.01
CA VAL A 326 11.70 -9.21 -14.67
C VAL A 326 11.61 -10.64 -14.13
N GLU A 327 12.56 -11.48 -14.55
CA GLU A 327 12.69 -12.84 -14.02
C GLU A 327 13.49 -12.85 -12.72
N LYS A 328 14.54 -12.03 -12.67
CA LYS A 328 15.44 -11.88 -11.53
C LYS A 328 15.30 -10.48 -10.91
N ALA A 329 15.69 -10.36 -9.65
CA ALA A 329 15.70 -9.10 -8.91
C ALA A 329 14.32 -8.43 -8.85
N LYS A 330 13.24 -9.21 -8.71
CA LYS A 330 11.87 -8.69 -8.54
C LYS A 330 11.76 -7.71 -7.39
N ASP A 331 12.49 -7.98 -6.29
CA ASP A 331 12.54 -7.09 -5.11
C ASP A 331 13.04 -5.68 -5.49
N VAL A 332 14.08 -5.59 -6.33
CA VAL A 332 14.64 -4.30 -6.78
C VAL A 332 13.66 -3.58 -7.69
N ALA A 333 13.04 -4.28 -8.65
CA ALA A 333 12.04 -3.67 -9.54
C ALA A 333 10.83 -3.15 -8.75
N MET A 334 10.34 -3.92 -7.78
CA MET A 334 9.24 -3.52 -6.90
C MET A 334 9.63 -2.38 -5.95
N SER A 335 10.90 -2.29 -5.50
CA SER A 335 11.36 -1.16 -4.68
C SER A 335 11.39 0.15 -5.45
N VAL A 336 11.77 0.11 -6.73
CA VAL A 336 11.69 1.28 -7.61
C VAL A 336 10.24 1.75 -7.78
N GLN A 337 9.31 0.81 -8.01
CA GLN A 337 7.88 1.12 -8.11
C GLN A 337 7.32 1.68 -6.80
N SER A 338 7.67 1.09 -5.64
CA SER A 338 7.22 1.58 -4.32
C SER A 338 7.77 2.97 -4.00
N CYS A 339 9.01 3.25 -4.35
CA CYS A 339 9.59 4.58 -4.22
C CYS A 339 8.83 5.62 -5.05
N MET A 340 8.52 5.28 -6.31
CA MET A 340 7.74 6.16 -7.19
C MET A 340 6.30 6.34 -6.72
N PHE A 341 5.69 5.30 -6.11
CA PHE A 341 4.39 5.41 -5.45
C PHE A 341 4.42 6.47 -4.35
N ASN A 342 5.37 6.38 -3.43
CA ASN A 342 5.51 7.33 -2.31
C ASN A 342 5.81 8.75 -2.79
N LEU A 343 6.68 8.90 -3.80
CA LEU A 343 6.96 10.20 -4.41
C LEU A 343 5.72 10.79 -5.07
N SER A 344 4.96 9.99 -5.79
CA SER A 344 3.70 10.42 -6.42
C SER A 344 2.67 10.84 -5.38
N PHE A 345 2.57 10.10 -4.26
CA PHE A 345 1.69 10.45 -3.14
C PHE A 345 2.07 11.80 -2.52
N MET A 346 3.35 12.03 -2.27
CA MET A 346 3.84 13.30 -1.71
C MET A 346 3.54 14.47 -2.67
N VAL A 347 3.87 14.32 -3.95
CA VAL A 347 3.67 15.38 -4.96
C VAL A 347 2.18 15.68 -5.14
N THR A 348 1.33 14.66 -5.21
CA THR A 348 -0.11 14.86 -5.41
C THR A 348 -0.77 15.52 -4.22
N THR A 349 -0.39 15.17 -2.99
CA THR A 349 -0.93 15.81 -1.78
C THR A 349 -0.65 17.32 -1.78
N TRP A 350 0.57 17.70 -2.19
CA TRP A 350 0.93 19.11 -2.31
C TRP A 350 0.15 19.83 -3.42
N ILE A 351 0.10 19.26 -4.64
CA ILE A 351 -0.64 19.85 -5.77
C ILE A 351 -2.12 19.97 -5.46
N ALA A 352 -2.72 18.91 -4.92
CA ALA A 352 -4.13 18.87 -4.57
C ALA A 352 -4.49 19.91 -3.48
N GLY A 353 -3.61 20.11 -2.49
CA GLY A 353 -3.76 21.16 -1.49
C GLY A 353 -3.77 22.57 -2.11
N LEU A 354 -2.87 22.84 -3.06
CA LEU A 354 -2.86 24.12 -3.78
C LEU A 354 -4.12 24.32 -4.63
N LEU A 355 -4.61 23.27 -5.30
CA LEU A 355 -5.84 23.30 -6.07
C LEU A 355 -7.05 23.56 -5.17
N LEU A 356 -7.12 22.88 -4.03
CA LEU A 356 -8.19 23.06 -3.04
C LEU A 356 -8.26 24.51 -2.56
N ILE A 357 -7.13 25.09 -2.15
CA ILE A 357 -7.05 26.46 -1.64
C ILE A 357 -7.45 27.49 -2.70
N ARG A 358 -7.04 27.29 -3.96
CA ARG A 358 -7.26 28.26 -5.04
C ARG A 358 -8.61 28.12 -5.73
N PHE A 359 -9.11 26.90 -5.89
CA PHE A 359 -10.24 26.58 -6.77
C PHE A 359 -11.36 25.74 -6.09
N GLY A 360 -11.21 25.41 -4.79
CA GLY A 360 -12.18 24.61 -4.03
C GLY A 360 -12.13 23.12 -4.33
N ALA A 361 -12.92 22.31 -3.59
CA ALA A 361 -12.84 20.85 -3.63
C ALA A 361 -13.23 20.24 -4.99
N PHE A 362 -14.09 20.87 -5.77
CA PHE A 362 -14.46 20.39 -7.11
C PHE A 362 -13.30 20.40 -8.11
N SER A 363 -12.26 21.20 -7.89
CA SER A 363 -11.05 21.19 -8.71
C SER A 363 -10.29 19.85 -8.60
N LEU A 364 -10.41 19.17 -7.46
CA LEU A 364 -9.80 17.86 -7.23
C LEU A 364 -10.44 16.77 -8.10
N LEU A 365 -11.73 16.89 -8.40
CA LEU A 365 -12.44 15.97 -9.28
C LEU A 365 -11.87 16.03 -10.70
N TRP A 366 -11.70 17.25 -11.23
CA TRP A 366 -11.09 17.46 -12.56
C TRP A 366 -9.63 17.04 -12.58
N TYR A 367 -8.89 17.32 -11.50
CA TYR A 367 -7.52 16.83 -11.37
C TYR A 367 -7.45 15.30 -11.50
N ALA A 368 -8.34 14.57 -10.81
CA ALA A 368 -8.40 13.11 -10.90
C ALA A 368 -8.81 12.63 -12.31
N VAL A 369 -9.75 13.29 -12.97
CA VAL A 369 -10.13 12.97 -14.36
C VAL A 369 -8.95 13.18 -15.32
N VAL A 370 -8.19 14.28 -15.18
CA VAL A 370 -6.98 14.56 -15.96
C VAL A 370 -5.89 13.49 -15.75
N MET A 371 -5.83 12.86 -14.58
CA MET A 371 -4.94 11.73 -14.33
C MET A 371 -5.52 10.40 -14.87
N ALA A 372 -6.83 10.19 -14.71
CA ALA A 372 -7.49 8.94 -15.08
C ALA A 372 -7.55 8.72 -16.60
N VAL A 373 -7.87 9.75 -17.38
CA VAL A 373 -8.05 9.63 -18.84
C VAL A 373 -6.75 9.21 -19.54
N PRO A 374 -5.59 9.86 -19.34
CA PRO A 374 -4.33 9.39 -19.90
C PRO A 374 -3.96 7.99 -19.41
N GLY A 375 -4.17 7.69 -18.11
CA GLY A 375 -3.91 6.38 -17.52
C GLY A 375 -4.72 5.28 -18.22
N MET A 376 -6.01 5.52 -18.47
CA MET A 376 -6.88 4.62 -19.21
C MET A 376 -6.39 4.41 -20.65
N ILE A 377 -6.13 5.51 -21.37
CA ILE A 377 -5.67 5.46 -22.77
C ILE A 377 -4.35 4.68 -22.89
N ILE A 378 -3.36 5.02 -22.04
CA ILE A 378 -2.07 4.32 -22.03
C ILE A 378 -2.27 2.84 -21.75
N SER A 379 -3.13 2.47 -20.78
CA SER A 379 -3.39 1.08 -20.43
C SER A 379 -4.03 0.28 -21.57
N ILE A 380 -4.91 0.89 -22.38
CA ILE A 380 -5.52 0.25 -23.55
C ILE A 380 -4.43 -0.16 -24.56
N PHE A 381 -3.44 0.71 -24.79
CA PHE A 381 -2.37 0.47 -25.76
C PHE A 381 -1.18 -0.33 -25.18
N ALA A 382 -1.07 -0.47 -23.86
CA ALA A 382 0.05 -1.13 -23.16
C ALA A 382 -0.01 -2.68 -23.23
N ARG A 383 -0.40 -3.28 -24.37
CA ARG A 383 -0.62 -4.74 -24.51
C ARG A 383 0.60 -5.59 -24.18
N HIS A 384 1.80 -5.12 -24.51
CA HIS A 384 3.05 -5.85 -24.23
C HIS A 384 3.50 -5.71 -22.78
N THR A 385 3.26 -4.56 -22.17
CA THR A 385 3.65 -4.27 -20.77
C THR A 385 2.68 -4.87 -19.78
N LEU A 386 1.37 -4.73 -20.01
CA LEU A 386 0.30 -5.27 -19.17
C LEU A 386 -0.21 -6.61 -19.72
N ARG A 387 0.73 -7.47 -20.14
CA ARG A 387 0.39 -8.80 -20.66
C ARG A 387 -0.07 -9.73 -19.52
N ARG A 388 -0.73 -10.79 -19.91
CA ARG A 388 -1.11 -11.93 -19.05
C ARG A 388 0.10 -12.42 -18.23
N ILE A 389 -0.11 -12.74 -16.96
CA ILE A 389 0.91 -13.27 -16.06
C ILE A 389 0.96 -14.80 -16.24
N GLY A 390 2.08 -15.32 -16.68
CA GLY A 390 2.28 -16.75 -16.94
C GLY A 390 2.39 -17.09 -18.40
#